data_6fadc7e55154ee7b5fb5c4bfcf43591d
#
_entry.id   6fadc7e55154ee7b5fb5c4bfcf43591d
#
_cell.length_a   1.000
_cell.length_b   1.000
_cell.length_c   1.000
_cell.angle_alpha   90.00
_cell.angle_beta   90.00
_cell.angle_gamma   90.00
#
_symmetry.space_group_name_H-M   'P 1'
#
loop_
_entity.id
_entity.type
_entity.pdbx_description
1 polymer ?
#
loop_
_entity_poly.entity_id
_entity_poly.type
_entity_poly.pdbx_seq_one_letter_code
_entity_poly.pdbx_strand_id
1 'polypeptide(L)'
;MARYLGYKLKVISVDEMADQYRERKMIAVLMNTTDASVTGLVPVPNDHIAAAVRKYPDVFLGFGIVDPWLGKLALQEIRRCKEELGLHGIGEFNPARQHFFPNDLRFYPLWEEIQKQGLPVLFHSGLAAAGAGTPGGGGTKLKYTQPIHLDDIAADFPELEIISAHPSWPWQAESLAIACHKSNYYIDLSGWAPKYFPAELVHNVNTFIQDKTLFGSDWPAITPERWIGEFNELSFKPEVRRKILLDNARRLFKLP
;
A
#
# COMPACT_ATOMS: atom_id res chain seq x y z
N MET A 1 -13.68 -2.47 -13.38
CA MET A 1 -12.89 -1.44 -12.69
C MET A 1 -12.63 -0.23 -13.60
N ALA A 2 -11.83 -0.31 -14.67
CA ALA A 2 -11.51 0.84 -15.52
C ALA A 2 -12.73 1.61 -16.06
N ARG A 3 -13.78 0.91 -16.51
CA ARG A 3 -15.04 1.53 -16.96
C ARG A 3 -15.77 2.28 -15.84
N TYR A 4 -15.77 1.78 -14.61
CA TYR A 4 -16.38 2.42 -13.45
C TYR A 4 -15.61 3.66 -13.01
N LEU A 5 -14.28 3.59 -13.01
CA LEU A 5 -13.40 4.68 -12.63
C LEU A 5 -13.16 5.70 -13.76
N GLY A 6 -13.69 5.45 -14.97
CA GLY A 6 -13.65 6.38 -16.08
C GLY A 6 -12.27 6.55 -16.75
N TYR A 7 -11.36 5.60 -16.58
CA TYR A 7 -10.04 5.64 -17.24
C TYR A 7 -9.78 4.39 -18.10
N LYS A 8 -8.92 4.53 -19.08
CA LYS A 8 -8.43 3.42 -19.89
C LYS A 8 -7.09 2.94 -19.34
N LEU A 9 -7.02 1.67 -18.99
CA LEU A 9 -5.75 1.05 -18.64
C LEU A 9 -4.82 1.08 -19.86
N LYS A 10 -3.69 1.75 -19.72
CA LYS A 10 -2.58 1.65 -20.68
C LYS A 10 -1.59 0.64 -20.14
N VAL A 11 -1.40 -0.44 -20.87
CA VAL A 11 -0.33 -1.40 -20.56
C VAL A 11 0.98 -0.81 -21.08
N ILE A 12 1.97 -0.69 -20.22
CA ILE A 12 3.32 -0.26 -20.58
C ILE A 12 4.32 -1.31 -20.11
N SER A 13 5.49 -1.35 -20.75
CA SER A 13 6.58 -2.20 -20.31
C SER A 13 7.23 -1.68 -19.02
N VAL A 14 7.95 -2.54 -18.32
CA VAL A 14 8.76 -2.14 -17.16
C VAL A 14 9.81 -1.11 -17.56
N ASP A 15 10.37 -1.22 -18.76
CA ASP A 15 11.37 -0.29 -19.30
C ASP A 15 10.76 1.11 -19.50
N GLU A 16 9.61 1.17 -20.17
CA GLU A 16 8.85 2.41 -20.36
C GLU A 16 8.44 3.05 -19.01
N MET A 17 8.07 2.23 -18.03
CA MET A 17 7.76 2.71 -16.69
C MET A 17 9.00 3.31 -16.00
N ALA A 18 10.15 2.64 -16.08
CA ALA A 18 11.39 3.13 -15.50
C ALA A 18 11.78 4.49 -16.07
N ASP A 19 11.69 4.66 -17.39
CA ASP A 19 12.00 5.93 -18.05
C ASP A 19 11.06 7.05 -17.59
N GLN A 20 9.74 6.77 -17.53
CA GLN A 20 8.75 7.73 -17.04
C GLN A 20 9.02 8.18 -15.60
N TYR A 21 9.41 7.27 -14.69
CA TYR A 21 9.70 7.62 -13.30
C TYR A 21 11.05 8.35 -13.16
N ARG A 22 12.04 8.05 -14.00
CA ARG A 22 13.29 8.86 -14.07
C ARG A 22 13.04 10.30 -14.52
N GLU A 23 12.24 10.48 -15.58
CA GLU A 23 11.86 11.82 -16.04
C GLU A 23 11.17 12.63 -14.93
N ARG A 24 10.35 11.98 -14.13
CA ARG A 24 9.68 12.55 -12.94
C ARG A 24 10.61 12.77 -11.76
N LYS A 25 11.83 12.23 -11.79
CA LYS A 25 12.75 12.16 -10.63
C LYS A 25 12.11 11.51 -9.39
N MET A 26 11.41 10.42 -9.61
CA MET A 26 10.67 9.68 -8.59
C MET A 26 11.17 8.24 -8.50
N ILE A 27 11.09 7.68 -7.29
CA ILE A 27 11.17 6.24 -7.03
C ILE A 27 9.75 5.70 -6.89
N ALA A 28 9.49 4.54 -7.48
CA ALA A 28 8.21 3.86 -7.38
C ALA A 28 8.35 2.56 -6.58
N VAL A 29 7.35 2.27 -5.75
CA VAL A 29 7.17 0.93 -5.17
C VAL A 29 6.38 0.10 -6.16
N LEU A 30 7.00 -0.94 -6.70
CA LEU A 30 6.34 -1.93 -7.57
C LEU A 30 5.78 -3.07 -6.72
N MET A 31 4.56 -3.46 -7.01
CA MET A 31 3.90 -4.58 -6.36
C MET A 31 2.91 -5.27 -7.28
N ASN A 32 2.59 -6.51 -6.95
CA ASN A 32 1.46 -7.24 -7.51
C ASN A 32 0.36 -7.38 -6.44
N THR A 33 -0.77 -7.95 -6.82
CA THR A 33 -1.81 -8.39 -5.90
C THR A 33 -2.15 -9.85 -6.18
N THR A 34 -2.58 -10.59 -5.16
CA THR A 34 -3.08 -11.96 -5.32
C THR A 34 -4.35 -12.17 -4.52
N ASP A 35 -5.26 -12.92 -5.09
CA ASP A 35 -6.46 -13.45 -4.46
C ASP A 35 -6.66 -14.93 -4.89
N ALA A 36 -5.54 -15.60 -5.17
CA ALA A 36 -5.49 -16.94 -5.76
C ALA A 36 -6.30 -17.97 -4.97
N SER A 37 -6.22 -17.98 -3.64
CA SER A 37 -7.00 -18.90 -2.78
C SER A 37 -8.51 -18.65 -2.85
N VAL A 38 -8.94 -17.47 -3.30
CA VAL A 38 -10.38 -17.13 -3.44
C VAL A 38 -10.85 -17.33 -4.87
N THR A 39 -10.04 -16.96 -5.87
CA THR A 39 -10.44 -16.91 -7.28
C THR A 39 -9.93 -18.09 -8.10
N GLY A 40 -8.90 -18.80 -7.63
CA GLY A 40 -8.17 -19.82 -8.40
C GLY A 40 -7.26 -19.26 -9.48
N LEU A 41 -7.12 -17.94 -9.62
CA LEU A 41 -6.24 -17.32 -10.59
C LEU A 41 -4.77 -17.45 -10.17
N VAL A 42 -3.93 -17.84 -11.12
CA VAL A 42 -2.48 -17.95 -10.86
C VAL A 42 -1.90 -16.55 -10.69
N PRO A 43 -1.23 -16.26 -9.57
CA PRO A 43 -0.62 -14.95 -9.35
C PRO A 43 0.62 -14.77 -10.23
N VAL A 44 0.94 -13.50 -10.52
CA VAL A 44 2.24 -13.16 -11.12
C VAL A 44 3.33 -13.38 -10.05
N PRO A 45 4.38 -14.17 -10.34
CA PRO A 45 5.44 -14.45 -9.37
C PRO A 45 6.19 -13.20 -8.89
N ASN A 46 6.63 -13.19 -7.64
CA ASN A 46 7.46 -12.12 -7.07
C ASN A 46 8.80 -11.95 -7.81
N ASP A 47 9.25 -12.99 -8.51
CA ASP A 47 10.45 -12.97 -9.37
C ASP A 47 10.38 -11.88 -10.44
N HIS A 48 9.20 -11.57 -10.98
CA HIS A 48 9.03 -10.49 -11.95
C HIS A 48 9.28 -9.11 -11.32
N ILE A 49 8.80 -8.89 -10.09
CA ILE A 49 9.09 -7.66 -9.36
C ILE A 49 10.58 -7.56 -9.05
N ALA A 50 11.17 -8.65 -8.55
CA ALA A 50 12.60 -8.69 -8.25
C ALA A 50 13.48 -8.47 -9.49
N ALA A 51 13.08 -9.00 -10.64
CA ALA A 51 13.78 -8.76 -11.89
C ALA A 51 13.72 -7.29 -12.33
N ALA A 52 12.57 -6.64 -12.18
CA ALA A 52 12.40 -5.21 -12.46
C ALA A 52 13.26 -4.33 -11.53
N VAL A 53 13.26 -4.63 -10.23
CA VAL A 53 14.07 -3.91 -9.23
C VAL A 53 15.56 -4.09 -9.52
N ARG A 54 16.02 -5.31 -9.81
CA ARG A 54 17.43 -5.55 -10.18
C ARG A 54 17.85 -4.83 -11.46
N LYS A 55 16.94 -4.71 -12.43
CA LYS A 55 17.20 -4.01 -13.69
C LYS A 55 17.26 -2.48 -13.52
N TYR A 56 16.44 -1.94 -12.61
CA TYR A 56 16.27 -0.50 -12.40
C TYR A 56 16.29 -0.13 -10.92
N PRO A 57 17.42 -0.39 -10.20
CA PRO A 57 17.52 -0.16 -8.75
C PRO A 57 17.51 1.31 -8.35
N ASP A 58 17.73 2.21 -9.29
CA ASP A 58 17.66 3.66 -9.13
C ASP A 58 16.23 4.21 -9.13
N VAL A 59 15.27 3.39 -9.59
CA VAL A 59 13.87 3.82 -9.82
C VAL A 59 12.88 3.00 -9.02
N PHE A 60 13.15 1.69 -8.80
CA PHE A 60 12.16 0.79 -8.22
C PHE A 60 12.58 0.23 -6.88
N LEU A 61 11.67 0.30 -5.91
CA LEU A 61 11.58 -0.58 -4.77
C LEU A 61 10.55 -1.67 -5.08
N GLY A 62 10.73 -2.87 -4.58
CA GLY A 62 9.79 -3.97 -4.83
C GLY A 62 9.12 -4.44 -3.54
N PHE A 63 7.81 -4.64 -3.58
CA PHE A 63 7.06 -5.35 -2.55
C PHE A 63 6.66 -6.72 -3.06
N GLY A 64 6.89 -7.75 -2.23
CA GLY A 64 6.45 -9.10 -2.50
C GLY A 64 5.02 -9.31 -2.07
N ILE A 65 4.27 -10.11 -2.82
CA ILE A 65 2.92 -10.51 -2.45
C ILE A 65 2.90 -11.96 -1.98
N VAL A 66 2.13 -12.23 -0.94
CA VAL A 66 1.85 -13.58 -0.47
C VAL A 66 0.35 -13.79 -0.31
N ASP A 67 -0.09 -15.02 -0.55
CA ASP A 67 -1.47 -15.40 -0.25
C ASP A 67 -1.54 -15.88 1.21
N PRO A 68 -2.30 -15.19 2.10
CA PRO A 68 -2.32 -15.50 3.53
C PRO A 68 -2.83 -16.90 3.84
N TRP A 69 -3.63 -17.48 2.95
CA TRP A 69 -4.23 -18.80 3.14
C TRP A 69 -3.25 -19.96 2.92
N LEU A 70 -2.07 -19.71 2.37
CA LEU A 70 -1.08 -20.76 2.08
C LEU A 70 -0.25 -21.18 3.30
N GLY A 71 -0.46 -20.57 4.48
CA GLY A 71 0.16 -20.99 5.75
C GLY A 71 1.70 -21.07 5.63
N LYS A 72 2.28 -22.27 5.81
CA LYS A 72 3.73 -22.46 5.77
C LYS A 72 4.39 -22.01 4.45
N LEU A 73 3.70 -22.15 3.32
CA LEU A 73 4.22 -21.67 2.03
C LEU A 73 4.27 -20.16 1.97
N ALA A 74 3.30 -19.47 2.57
CA ALA A 74 3.34 -18.01 2.70
C ALA A 74 4.55 -17.54 3.54
N LEU A 75 4.85 -18.22 4.66
CA LEU A 75 6.02 -17.93 5.49
C LEU A 75 7.34 -18.14 4.73
N GLN A 76 7.43 -19.21 3.95
CA GLN A 76 8.61 -19.45 3.08
C GLN A 76 8.77 -18.36 2.04
N GLU A 77 7.67 -17.93 1.41
CA GLU A 77 7.71 -16.87 0.40
C GLU A 77 8.08 -15.51 1.01
N ILE A 78 7.63 -15.18 2.24
CA ILE A 78 8.06 -13.97 2.95
C ILE A 78 9.60 -13.96 3.11
N ARG A 79 10.17 -15.07 3.57
CA ARG A 79 11.63 -15.20 3.71
C ARG A 79 12.33 -15.06 2.37
N ARG A 80 11.83 -15.77 1.35
CA ARG A 80 12.38 -15.70 -0.02
C ARG A 80 12.37 -14.27 -0.57
N CYS A 81 11.29 -13.53 -0.34
CA CYS A 81 11.20 -12.11 -0.73
C CYS A 81 12.34 -11.28 -0.16
N LYS A 82 12.71 -11.50 1.10
CA LYS A 82 13.81 -10.76 1.75
C LYS A 82 15.18 -11.31 1.35
N GLU A 83 15.38 -12.61 1.55
CA GLU A 83 16.71 -13.22 1.58
C GLU A 83 17.25 -13.51 0.16
N GLU A 84 16.36 -13.88 -0.78
CA GLU A 84 16.75 -14.26 -2.15
C GLU A 84 16.41 -13.19 -3.19
N LEU A 85 15.23 -12.58 -3.06
CA LEU A 85 14.72 -11.62 -4.03
C LEU A 85 15.13 -10.18 -3.72
N GLY A 86 15.55 -9.88 -2.49
CA GLY A 86 15.99 -8.54 -2.08
C GLY A 86 14.86 -7.51 -2.10
N LEU A 87 13.60 -7.93 -1.84
CA LEU A 87 12.46 -7.04 -1.84
C LEU A 87 12.40 -6.19 -0.56
N HIS A 88 11.71 -5.07 -0.62
CA HIS A 88 11.76 -3.99 0.37
C HIS A 88 10.55 -3.96 1.31
N GLY A 89 9.54 -4.78 1.04
CA GLY A 89 8.32 -4.89 1.84
C GLY A 89 7.43 -6.02 1.36
N ILE A 90 6.33 -6.27 2.07
CA ILE A 90 5.32 -7.27 1.73
C ILE A 90 3.96 -6.58 1.55
N GLY A 91 3.25 -6.90 0.49
CA GLY A 91 1.93 -6.34 0.15
C GLY A 91 1.83 -5.96 -1.34
N GLU A 92 0.68 -5.53 -1.79
CA GLU A 92 -0.49 -5.11 -1.00
C GLU A 92 -1.32 -6.35 -0.62
N PHE A 93 -1.49 -6.60 0.67
CA PHE A 93 -2.59 -7.45 1.10
C PHE A 93 -3.90 -6.72 0.84
N ASN A 94 -4.84 -7.37 0.15
CA ASN A 94 -6.19 -6.84 -0.04
C ASN A 94 -7.21 -7.73 0.67
N PRO A 95 -7.48 -7.48 1.96
CA PRO A 95 -8.32 -8.37 2.78
C PRO A 95 -9.73 -8.55 2.21
N ALA A 96 -10.29 -7.52 1.54
CA ALA A 96 -11.61 -7.62 0.93
C ALA A 96 -11.68 -8.62 -0.23
N ARG A 97 -10.58 -8.76 -0.98
CA ARG A 97 -10.45 -9.72 -2.10
C ARG A 97 -9.98 -11.08 -1.61
N GLN A 98 -9.07 -11.10 -0.63
CA GLN A 98 -8.49 -12.31 -0.05
C GLN A 98 -9.37 -12.96 1.02
N HIS A 99 -10.48 -12.31 1.43
CA HIS A 99 -11.50 -12.78 2.35
C HIS A 99 -10.95 -13.17 3.73
N PHE A 100 -10.14 -12.34 4.34
CA PHE A 100 -9.61 -12.57 5.68
C PHE A 100 -9.65 -11.32 6.55
N PHE A 101 -9.77 -11.52 7.87
CA PHE A 101 -9.55 -10.44 8.82
C PHE A 101 -8.06 -10.41 9.19
N PRO A 102 -7.37 -9.28 9.01
CA PRO A 102 -5.94 -9.18 9.34
C PRO A 102 -5.61 -9.54 10.80
N ASN A 103 -6.50 -9.24 11.73
CA ASN A 103 -6.37 -9.54 13.16
C ASN A 103 -6.84 -10.95 13.57
N ASP A 104 -7.18 -11.83 12.64
CA ASP A 104 -7.43 -13.23 12.98
C ASP A 104 -6.10 -13.92 13.34
N LEU A 105 -6.05 -14.55 14.52
CA LEU A 105 -4.84 -15.18 15.07
C LEU A 105 -4.20 -16.22 14.14
N ARG A 106 -4.96 -16.78 13.21
CA ARG A 106 -4.42 -17.71 12.19
C ARG A 106 -3.37 -17.07 11.30
N PHE A 107 -3.42 -15.76 11.12
CA PHE A 107 -2.49 -15.01 10.25
C PHE A 107 -1.36 -14.35 11.03
N TYR A 108 -1.38 -14.35 12.36
CA TYR A 108 -0.32 -13.77 13.20
C TYR A 108 1.08 -14.30 12.89
N PRO A 109 1.27 -15.60 12.56
CA PRO A 109 2.60 -16.05 12.12
C PRO A 109 3.15 -15.34 10.89
N LEU A 110 2.29 -14.78 10.01
CA LEU A 110 2.75 -13.98 8.88
C LEU A 110 3.32 -12.63 9.35
N TRP A 111 2.60 -11.97 10.26
CA TRP A 111 3.01 -10.67 10.80
C TRP A 111 4.30 -10.79 11.62
N GLU A 112 4.42 -11.84 12.41
CA GLU A 112 5.63 -12.18 13.14
C GLU A 112 6.81 -12.41 12.18
N GLU A 113 6.63 -13.17 11.11
CA GLU A 113 7.70 -13.41 10.14
C GLU A 113 8.08 -12.13 9.39
N ILE A 114 7.12 -11.31 8.96
CA ILE A 114 7.40 -10.04 8.28
C ILE A 114 8.18 -9.09 9.21
N GLN A 115 7.75 -8.97 10.49
CA GLN A 115 8.47 -8.19 11.50
C GLN A 115 9.89 -8.70 11.68
N LYS A 116 10.09 -10.02 11.84
CA LYS A 116 11.40 -10.66 11.98
C LYS A 116 12.34 -10.37 10.80
N GLN A 117 11.79 -10.30 9.59
CA GLN A 117 12.55 -9.96 8.38
C GLN A 117 12.85 -8.45 8.28
N GLY A 118 12.29 -7.63 9.18
CA GLY A 118 12.47 -6.18 9.18
C GLY A 118 11.87 -5.51 7.95
N LEU A 119 10.78 -6.07 7.42
CA LEU A 119 10.06 -5.56 6.26
C LEU A 119 8.81 -4.80 6.70
N PRO A 120 8.48 -3.66 6.08
CA PRO A 120 7.15 -3.07 6.22
C PRO A 120 6.10 -3.93 5.52
N VAL A 121 4.87 -3.85 6.02
CA VAL A 121 3.70 -4.50 5.41
C VAL A 121 2.69 -3.47 4.92
N LEU A 122 2.17 -3.66 3.71
CA LEU A 122 1.14 -2.80 3.10
C LEU A 122 -0.19 -3.54 3.05
N PHE A 123 -1.25 -2.91 3.58
CA PHE A 123 -2.62 -3.38 3.53
C PHE A 123 -3.51 -2.40 2.79
N HIS A 124 -4.35 -2.91 1.91
CA HIS A 124 -5.50 -2.17 1.40
C HIS A 124 -6.47 -1.83 2.54
N SER A 125 -6.90 -0.61 2.62
CA SER A 125 -7.80 -0.10 3.64
C SER A 125 -8.95 0.71 3.02
N GLY A 126 -10.15 0.52 3.53
CA GLY A 126 -11.34 1.22 3.06
C GLY A 126 -11.98 0.58 1.82
N LEU A 127 -12.59 1.42 0.98
CA LEU A 127 -13.29 1.00 -0.22
C LEU A 127 -12.33 0.41 -1.25
N ALA A 128 -12.53 -0.86 -1.60
CA ALA A 128 -11.83 -1.51 -2.69
C ALA A 128 -12.46 -1.16 -4.05
N ALA A 129 -11.69 -0.63 -4.98
CA ALA A 129 -12.13 -0.37 -6.35
C ALA A 129 -12.37 -1.65 -7.16
N ALA A 130 -11.76 -2.77 -6.76
CA ALA A 130 -11.98 -4.07 -7.37
C ALA A 130 -13.45 -4.49 -7.19
N GLY A 131 -14.10 -4.84 -8.32
CA GLY A 131 -15.53 -5.21 -8.33
C GLY A 131 -16.52 -4.06 -8.23
N ALA A 132 -16.07 -2.82 -8.01
CA ALA A 132 -16.96 -1.67 -7.91
C ALA A 132 -17.84 -1.51 -9.17
N GLY A 133 -19.15 -1.27 -8.96
CA GLY A 133 -20.13 -1.14 -10.02
C GLY A 133 -20.56 -2.45 -10.69
N THR A 134 -20.12 -3.61 -10.21
CA THR A 134 -20.55 -4.93 -10.70
C THR A 134 -21.55 -5.58 -9.72
N PRO A 135 -22.41 -6.50 -10.19
CA PRO A 135 -23.30 -7.24 -9.29
C PRO A 135 -22.54 -7.92 -8.15
N GLY A 136 -23.00 -7.73 -6.90
CA GLY A 136 -22.36 -8.27 -5.71
C GLY A 136 -20.93 -7.78 -5.48
N GLY A 137 -20.50 -6.67 -6.12
CA GLY A 137 -19.14 -6.17 -6.02
C GLY A 137 -18.08 -7.15 -6.52
N GLY A 138 -18.45 -8.06 -7.45
CA GLY A 138 -17.55 -9.11 -7.92
C GLY A 138 -17.05 -10.03 -6.79
N GLY A 139 -17.80 -10.20 -5.72
CA GLY A 139 -17.43 -11.02 -4.56
C GLY A 139 -16.54 -10.33 -3.52
N THR A 140 -16.12 -9.10 -3.77
CA THR A 140 -15.33 -8.29 -2.82
C THR A 140 -16.15 -7.99 -1.55
N LYS A 141 -15.54 -8.16 -0.37
CA LYS A 141 -16.24 -7.99 0.93
C LYS A 141 -15.56 -6.90 1.76
N LEU A 142 -16.12 -5.70 1.73
CA LEU A 142 -15.52 -4.50 2.34
C LEU A 142 -15.29 -4.60 3.86
N LYS A 143 -16.05 -5.42 4.59
CA LYS A 143 -15.88 -5.59 6.05
C LYS A 143 -14.46 -5.97 6.48
N TYR A 144 -13.69 -6.55 5.59
CA TYR A 144 -12.32 -6.98 5.89
C TYR A 144 -11.29 -5.84 5.80
N THR A 145 -11.66 -4.70 5.21
CA THR A 145 -10.75 -3.55 5.00
C THR A 145 -10.99 -2.40 5.98
N GLN A 146 -11.75 -2.60 7.06
CA GLN A 146 -11.84 -1.63 8.13
C GLN A 146 -10.49 -1.48 8.82
N PRO A 147 -9.98 -0.23 8.99
CA PRO A 147 -8.67 0.01 9.60
C PRO A 147 -8.54 -0.54 11.01
N ILE A 148 -9.63 -0.64 11.76
CA ILE A 148 -9.63 -1.16 13.13
C ILE A 148 -9.01 -2.55 13.26
N HIS A 149 -9.09 -3.38 12.22
CA HIS A 149 -8.44 -4.69 12.21
C HIS A 149 -6.90 -4.61 12.18
N LEU A 150 -6.34 -3.45 11.81
CA LEU A 150 -4.90 -3.22 11.81
C LEU A 150 -4.41 -2.65 13.14
N ASP A 151 -5.32 -2.14 14.00
CA ASP A 151 -4.98 -1.64 15.33
C ASP A 151 -4.43 -2.75 16.23
N ASP A 152 -5.08 -3.93 16.22
CA ASP A 152 -4.63 -5.10 16.96
C ASP A 152 -3.23 -5.52 16.52
N ILE A 153 -2.99 -5.60 15.21
CA ILE A 153 -1.68 -5.96 14.65
C ILE A 153 -0.62 -4.95 15.06
N ALA A 154 -0.94 -3.65 14.97
CA ALA A 154 0.00 -2.60 15.36
C ALA A 154 0.34 -2.62 16.86
N ALA A 155 -0.59 -3.10 17.71
CA ALA A 155 -0.38 -3.27 19.13
C ALA A 155 0.45 -4.50 19.46
N ASP A 156 0.14 -5.63 18.81
CA ASP A 156 0.74 -6.94 19.11
C ASP A 156 2.12 -7.10 18.45
N PHE A 157 2.41 -6.35 17.37
CA PHE A 157 3.69 -6.34 16.64
C PHE A 157 4.28 -4.93 16.60
N PRO A 158 4.83 -4.41 17.69
CA PRO A 158 5.25 -3.01 17.81
C PRO A 158 6.46 -2.62 16.93
N GLU A 159 7.22 -3.59 16.45
CA GLU A 159 8.34 -3.38 15.53
C GLU A 159 7.95 -3.56 14.05
N LEU A 160 6.72 -3.97 13.77
CA LEU A 160 6.20 -4.11 12.42
C LEU A 160 5.70 -2.76 11.90
N GLU A 161 6.36 -2.23 10.89
CA GLU A 161 5.90 -1.02 10.20
C GLU A 161 4.70 -1.36 9.28
N ILE A 162 3.53 -0.83 9.60
CA ILE A 162 2.27 -1.08 8.89
C ILE A 162 1.93 0.13 8.04
N ILE A 163 1.72 -0.08 6.74
CA ILE A 163 1.24 0.94 5.81
C ILE A 163 -0.22 0.63 5.47
N SER A 164 -1.12 1.52 5.85
CA SER A 164 -2.52 1.48 5.44
C SER A 164 -2.66 2.24 4.13
N ALA A 165 -2.86 1.51 3.03
CA ALA A 165 -3.06 2.12 1.72
C ALA A 165 -4.41 2.82 1.66
N HIS A 166 -4.39 3.99 1.04
CA HIS A 166 -5.52 4.89 0.84
C HIS A 166 -5.98 5.63 2.11
N PRO A 167 -6.77 6.70 1.94
CA PRO A 167 -7.37 7.43 3.08
C PRO A 167 -8.49 6.66 3.82
N SER A 168 -8.67 5.36 3.53
CA SER A 168 -9.59 4.44 4.24
C SER A 168 -11.08 4.80 4.18
N TRP A 169 -11.54 5.51 3.14
CA TRP A 169 -12.98 5.84 3.03
C TRP A 169 -13.85 4.56 3.07
N PRO A 170 -14.97 4.52 3.84
CA PRO A 170 -15.56 5.59 4.65
C PRO A 170 -15.02 5.69 6.10
N TRP A 171 -14.03 4.90 6.50
CA TRP A 171 -13.51 4.78 7.87
C TRP A 171 -12.25 5.64 8.12
N GLN A 172 -12.17 6.83 7.50
CA GLN A 172 -10.99 7.71 7.64
C GLN A 172 -10.69 8.06 9.11
N ALA A 173 -11.73 8.33 9.91
CA ALA A 173 -11.56 8.69 11.32
C ALA A 173 -10.90 7.56 12.13
N GLU A 174 -11.24 6.29 11.86
CA GLU A 174 -10.57 5.14 12.49
C GLU A 174 -9.08 5.10 12.14
N SER A 175 -8.75 5.20 10.85
CA SER A 175 -7.36 5.18 10.38
C SER A 175 -6.55 6.35 10.95
N LEU A 176 -7.13 7.55 11.03
CA LEU A 176 -6.52 8.71 11.65
C LEU A 176 -6.26 8.49 13.14
N ALA A 177 -7.24 7.94 13.88
CA ALA A 177 -7.10 7.64 15.31
C ALA A 177 -5.97 6.64 15.56
N ILE A 178 -5.89 5.57 14.77
CA ILE A 178 -4.82 4.57 14.86
C ILE A 178 -3.47 5.23 14.56
N ALA A 179 -3.36 6.01 13.49
CA ALA A 179 -2.13 6.70 13.14
C ALA A 179 -1.70 7.72 14.22
N CYS A 180 -2.63 8.38 14.91
CA CYS A 180 -2.30 9.24 16.03
C CYS A 180 -1.78 8.44 17.25
N HIS A 181 -2.34 7.26 17.47
CA HIS A 181 -2.06 6.44 18.66
C HIS A 181 -0.83 5.54 18.52
N LYS A 182 -0.61 4.92 17.35
CA LYS A 182 0.44 3.95 17.10
C LYS A 182 1.64 4.58 16.38
N SER A 183 2.86 4.32 16.85
CA SER A 183 4.09 4.83 16.22
C SER A 183 4.42 4.12 14.91
N ASN A 184 4.04 2.86 14.79
CA ASN A 184 4.35 1.93 13.70
C ASN A 184 3.23 1.82 12.64
N TYR A 185 2.26 2.75 12.62
CA TYR A 185 1.17 2.77 11.64
C TYR A 185 1.24 4.03 10.77
N TYR A 186 1.36 3.83 9.47
CA TYR A 186 1.45 4.86 8.43
C TYR A 186 0.20 4.88 7.57
N ILE A 187 -0.16 6.04 7.04
CA ILE A 187 -1.22 6.19 6.05
C ILE A 187 -0.58 6.60 4.72
N ASP A 188 -0.90 5.86 3.67
CA ASP A 188 -0.59 6.21 2.30
C ASP A 188 -1.80 6.92 1.67
N LEU A 189 -1.58 8.04 1.02
CA LEU A 189 -2.64 8.88 0.43
C LEU A 189 -3.01 8.50 -1.02
N SER A 190 -2.64 7.30 -1.46
CA SER A 190 -2.92 6.80 -2.81
C SER A 190 -4.40 6.50 -3.07
N GLY A 191 -4.76 6.18 -4.31
CA GLY A 191 -6.08 5.70 -4.70
C GLY A 191 -7.21 6.73 -4.68
N TRP A 192 -6.98 7.90 -4.10
CA TRP A 192 -7.93 9.01 -4.04
C TRP A 192 -7.30 10.28 -4.60
N ALA A 193 -8.08 10.99 -5.41
CA ALA A 193 -7.67 12.29 -5.90
C ALA A 193 -7.70 13.31 -4.74
N PRO A 194 -6.62 14.08 -4.50
CA PRO A 194 -6.49 14.97 -3.34
C PRO A 194 -7.64 15.98 -3.17
N LYS A 195 -8.26 16.41 -4.24
CA LYS A 195 -9.43 17.31 -4.18
C LYS A 195 -10.63 16.73 -3.40
N TYR A 196 -10.64 15.42 -3.14
CA TYR A 196 -11.69 14.77 -2.35
C TYR A 196 -11.25 14.50 -0.91
N PHE A 197 -10.07 14.94 -0.51
CA PHE A 197 -9.62 14.77 0.87
C PHE A 197 -10.48 15.61 1.81
N PRO A 198 -11.08 15.01 2.85
CA PRO A 198 -11.85 15.76 3.83
C PRO A 198 -10.93 16.68 4.66
N ALA A 199 -11.50 17.77 5.14
CA ALA A 199 -10.77 18.77 5.95
C ALA A 199 -10.10 18.14 7.20
N GLU A 200 -10.74 17.14 7.80
CA GLU A 200 -10.21 16.42 8.95
C GLU A 200 -8.90 15.66 8.60
N LEU A 201 -8.83 15.01 7.43
CA LEU A 201 -7.60 14.36 6.96
C LEU A 201 -6.49 15.40 6.80
N VAL A 202 -6.77 16.51 6.11
CA VAL A 202 -5.79 17.59 5.89
C VAL A 202 -5.31 18.17 7.22
N HIS A 203 -6.21 18.37 8.19
CA HIS A 203 -5.87 18.87 9.52
C HIS A 203 -4.93 17.91 10.28
N ASN A 204 -5.30 16.64 10.37
CA ASN A 204 -4.51 15.64 11.10
C ASN A 204 -3.12 15.44 10.47
N VAL A 205 -3.05 15.41 9.14
CA VAL A 205 -1.77 15.30 8.42
C VAL A 205 -0.88 16.53 8.66
N ASN A 206 -1.47 17.73 8.75
CA ASN A 206 -0.71 18.95 9.07
C ASN A 206 -0.24 19.04 10.54
N THR A 207 -0.72 18.18 11.42
CA THR A 207 -0.50 18.30 12.87
C THR A 207 0.05 17.02 13.48
N PHE A 208 -0.78 16.02 13.69
CA PHE A 208 -0.47 14.85 14.52
C PHE A 208 0.30 13.76 13.79
N ILE A 209 0.03 13.56 12.49
CA ILE A 209 0.54 12.43 11.72
C ILE A 209 1.44 12.83 10.54
N GLN A 210 2.00 14.05 10.57
CA GLN A 210 2.86 14.56 9.50
C GLN A 210 4.07 13.66 9.18
N ASP A 211 4.58 12.94 10.18
CA ASP A 211 5.73 12.04 10.05
C ASP A 211 5.33 10.60 9.68
N LYS A 212 4.02 10.32 9.57
CA LYS A 212 3.47 8.98 9.28
C LYS A 212 2.55 8.95 8.09
N THR A 213 2.62 9.96 7.24
CA THR A 213 1.84 10.08 6.02
C THR A 213 2.75 9.96 4.80
N LEU A 214 2.37 9.10 3.87
CA LEU A 214 3.14 8.77 2.68
C LEU A 214 2.43 9.24 1.41
N PHE A 215 3.19 9.60 0.39
CA PHE A 215 2.71 9.82 -0.96
C PHE A 215 2.52 8.50 -1.69
N GLY A 216 1.40 8.36 -2.36
CA GLY A 216 1.14 7.36 -3.37
C GLY A 216 0.11 7.89 -4.37
N SER A 217 0.15 7.45 -5.61
CA SER A 217 -0.83 7.81 -6.65
C SER A 217 -1.78 6.68 -6.99
N ASP A 218 -1.39 5.44 -6.68
CA ASP A 218 -2.10 4.23 -7.12
C ASP A 218 -2.13 4.14 -8.66
N TRP A 219 -0.96 4.44 -9.29
CA TRP A 219 -0.83 4.29 -10.74
C TRP A 219 -1.14 2.85 -11.18
N PRO A 220 -1.91 2.62 -12.24
CA PRO A 220 -2.32 3.59 -13.27
C PRO A 220 -3.68 4.26 -13.04
N ALA A 221 -4.31 4.11 -11.87
CA ALA A 221 -5.60 4.72 -11.58
C ALA A 221 -5.53 6.25 -11.57
N ILE A 222 -4.53 6.81 -10.89
CA ILE A 222 -4.24 8.24 -10.86
C ILE A 222 -2.77 8.42 -11.24
N THR A 223 -2.49 9.34 -12.17
CA THR A 223 -1.10 9.64 -12.50
C THR A 223 -0.44 10.50 -11.43
N PRO A 224 0.88 10.35 -11.17
CA PRO A 224 1.59 11.18 -10.20
C PRO A 224 1.42 12.68 -10.45
N GLU A 225 1.43 13.12 -11.72
CA GLU A 225 1.26 14.52 -12.09
C GLU A 225 -0.09 15.07 -11.67
N ARG A 226 -1.16 14.32 -11.93
CA ARG A 226 -2.51 14.71 -11.54
C ARG A 226 -2.62 14.78 -10.02
N TRP A 227 -2.12 13.75 -9.33
CA TRP A 227 -2.19 13.69 -7.88
C TRP A 227 -1.43 14.86 -7.25
N ILE A 228 -0.20 15.13 -7.68
CA ILE A 228 0.63 16.22 -7.16
C ILE A 228 0.01 17.58 -7.49
N GLY A 229 -0.53 17.75 -8.71
CA GLY A 229 -1.23 18.98 -9.09
C GLY A 229 -2.39 19.29 -8.14
N GLU A 230 -3.30 18.33 -7.92
CA GLU A 230 -4.42 18.50 -7.00
C GLU A 230 -3.98 18.64 -5.52
N PHE A 231 -2.91 17.94 -5.11
CA PHE A 231 -2.33 18.06 -3.77
C PHE A 231 -1.75 19.46 -3.51
N ASN A 232 -1.19 20.09 -4.51
CA ASN A 232 -0.63 21.44 -4.39
C ASN A 232 -1.70 22.51 -4.15
N GLU A 233 -2.95 22.25 -4.51
CA GLU A 233 -4.07 23.16 -4.24
C GLU A 233 -4.60 23.07 -2.79
N LEU A 234 -4.18 22.07 -2.03
CA LEU A 234 -4.62 21.88 -0.64
C LEU A 234 -3.77 22.68 0.34
N SER A 235 -4.32 22.98 1.52
CA SER A 235 -3.70 23.81 2.56
C SER A 235 -2.68 23.04 3.42
N PHE A 236 -1.80 22.25 2.79
CA PHE A 236 -0.69 21.61 3.52
C PHE A 236 0.47 22.60 3.73
N LYS A 237 1.06 22.57 4.93
CA LYS A 237 2.27 23.35 5.24
C LYS A 237 3.43 22.90 4.35
N PRO A 238 4.33 23.81 3.95
CA PRO A 238 5.46 23.46 3.07
C PRO A 238 6.34 22.33 3.59
N GLU A 239 6.66 22.35 4.90
CA GLU A 239 7.45 21.31 5.56
C GLU A 239 6.71 19.96 5.59
N VAL A 240 5.40 19.96 5.75
CA VAL A 240 4.58 18.74 5.72
C VAL A 240 4.49 18.15 4.31
N ARG A 241 4.38 19.00 3.27
CA ARG A 241 4.44 18.55 1.87
C ARG A 241 5.73 17.79 1.59
N ARG A 242 6.88 18.32 2.02
CA ARG A 242 8.17 17.65 1.86
C ARG A 242 8.21 16.31 2.58
N LYS A 243 7.69 16.23 3.82
CA LYS A 243 7.61 14.98 4.56
C LYS A 243 6.80 13.92 3.81
N ILE A 244 5.62 14.28 3.31
CA ILE A 244 4.73 13.36 2.58
C ILE A 244 5.38 12.88 1.28
N LEU A 245 5.97 13.79 0.51
CA LEU A 245 6.50 13.48 -0.82
C LEU A 245 7.89 12.83 -0.80
N LEU A 246 8.64 12.92 0.32
CA LEU A 246 10.03 12.48 0.35
C LEU A 246 10.47 11.92 1.71
N ASP A 247 10.48 12.74 2.76
CA ASP A 247 11.27 12.47 3.96
C ASP A 247 10.74 11.22 4.72
N ASN A 248 9.41 11.03 4.76
CA ASN A 248 8.80 9.88 5.44
C ASN A 248 9.14 8.57 4.74
N ALA A 249 9.05 8.52 3.42
CA ALA A 249 9.43 7.33 2.64
C ALA A 249 10.93 7.04 2.76
N ARG A 250 11.80 8.07 2.71
CA ARG A 250 13.25 7.90 2.93
C ARG A 250 13.55 7.27 4.28
N ARG A 251 12.89 7.74 5.34
CA ARG A 251 13.06 7.19 6.68
C ARG A 251 12.55 5.75 6.78
N LEU A 252 11.34 5.48 6.29
CA LEU A 252 10.72 4.15 6.37
C LEU A 252 11.51 3.10 5.60
N PHE A 253 11.96 3.42 4.39
CA PHE A 253 12.71 2.51 3.53
C PHE A 253 14.24 2.61 3.68
N LYS A 254 14.72 3.45 4.62
CA LYS A 254 16.15 3.67 4.89
C LYS A 254 16.93 4.05 3.62
N LEU A 255 16.31 4.91 2.79
CA LEU A 255 16.93 5.40 1.55
C LEU A 255 17.95 6.52 1.84
N PRO A 256 18.99 6.66 1.00
CA PRO A 256 20.01 7.68 1.14
C PRO A 256 19.51 9.11 0.99
#